data_ca693d79e892c28671aeb3071bd1a30b
#
_entry.id   ca693d79e892c28671aeb3071bd1a30b
#
_cell.length_a   1.000
_cell.length_b   1.000
_cell.length_c   1.000
_cell.angle_alpha   90.00
_cell.angle_beta   90.00
_cell.angle_gamma   90.00
#
_symmetry.space_group_name_H-M   'P 1'
#
loop_
_entity.id
_entity.type
_entity.pdbx_description
1 polymer ?
#
loop_
_entity_poly.entity_id
_entity_poly.type
_entity_poly.pdbx_seq_one_letter_code
_entity_poly.pdbx_strand_id
1 'polypeptide(L)'
;MHKWVIDDNGNSFVHSTLDDGYDFFITDKWNVKLHFKISTFMVPSGLASEAIEVIDDPVFHEPRVYMILSDFGSDVEESENQLKEKLKKGINKKYLEYSDEGYSIKGNKIKGRFMGEYFEVDGLKFSTEEFLQTCRCYEGWGFSLKFHDLSE
;
A
#
# COMPACT_ATOMS: atom_id res chain seq x y z
N MET A 1 19.64 11.11 2.45
CA MET A 1 19.36 12.55 2.68
C MET A 1 18.38 13.05 1.65
N HIS A 2 17.37 13.76 2.09
CA HIS A 2 16.35 14.29 1.19
C HIS A 2 16.68 15.73 0.79
N LYS A 3 16.39 16.05 -0.46
CA LYS A 3 16.68 17.35 -1.02
C LYS A 3 15.43 17.90 -1.71
N TRP A 4 15.07 19.14 -1.43
CA TRP A 4 13.98 19.83 -2.10
C TRP A 4 14.39 20.23 -3.53
N VAL A 5 13.51 19.94 -4.47
CA VAL A 5 13.70 20.30 -5.88
C VAL A 5 12.41 20.95 -6.37
N ILE A 6 12.55 21.92 -7.27
CA ILE A 6 11.43 22.59 -7.94
C ILE A 6 11.44 22.11 -9.39
N ASP A 7 10.31 21.60 -9.88
CA ASP A 7 10.19 21.17 -11.26
C ASP A 7 9.89 22.36 -12.19
N ASP A 8 9.83 22.09 -13.50
CA ASP A 8 9.61 23.11 -14.52
C ASP A 8 8.23 23.79 -14.43
N ASN A 9 7.30 23.17 -13.73
CA ASN A 9 5.95 23.71 -13.50
C ASN A 9 5.85 24.51 -12.19
N GLY A 10 6.96 24.67 -11.48
CA GLY A 10 7.00 25.38 -10.21
C GLY A 10 6.56 24.53 -9.00
N ASN A 11 6.34 23.23 -9.16
CA ASN A 11 6.02 22.36 -8.07
C ASN A 11 7.28 21.98 -7.30
N SER A 12 7.22 22.07 -5.99
CA SER A 12 8.32 21.63 -5.13
C SER A 12 8.11 20.19 -4.73
N PHE A 13 9.18 19.41 -4.76
CA PHE A 13 9.17 18.05 -4.28
C PHE A 13 10.49 17.69 -3.62
N VAL A 14 10.47 16.68 -2.77
CA VAL A 14 11.65 16.22 -2.08
C VAL A 14 12.24 15.02 -2.83
N HIS A 15 13.49 15.19 -3.26
CA HIS A 15 14.25 14.08 -3.80
C HIS A 15 15.09 13.45 -2.70
N SER A 16 15.09 12.13 -2.64
CA SER A 16 16.15 11.42 -1.95
C SER A 16 17.42 11.48 -2.79
N THR A 17 18.54 11.08 -2.23
CA THR A 17 19.80 10.96 -2.97
C THR A 17 19.73 9.91 -4.09
N LEU A 18 18.74 9.06 -4.05
CA LEU A 18 18.36 8.15 -5.12
C LEU A 18 17.15 8.79 -5.83
N ASP A 19 17.18 8.93 -7.14
CA ASP A 19 16.14 9.60 -7.92
C ASP A 19 14.73 9.05 -7.66
N ASP A 20 14.62 7.76 -7.28
CA ASP A 20 13.36 7.05 -7.06
C ASP A 20 13.05 6.80 -5.58
N GLY A 21 13.70 7.50 -4.67
CA GLY A 21 13.55 7.26 -3.24
C GLY A 21 14.65 6.35 -2.67
N TYR A 22 14.39 5.77 -1.52
CA TYR A 22 15.36 4.88 -0.87
C TYR A 22 14.75 3.54 -0.52
N ASP A 23 15.60 2.52 -0.41
CA ASP A 23 15.19 1.18 -0.08
C ASP A 23 14.92 1.05 1.43
N PHE A 24 13.82 0.41 1.76
CA PHE A 24 13.43 0.14 3.14
C PHE A 24 13.03 -1.33 3.27
N PHE A 25 13.68 -2.05 4.18
CA PHE A 25 13.41 -3.46 4.42
C PHE A 25 12.74 -3.62 5.79
N ILE A 26 11.71 -4.45 5.84
CA ILE A 26 10.96 -4.71 7.06
C ILE A 26 10.52 -6.17 7.08
N THR A 27 10.52 -6.79 8.25
CA THR A 27 10.05 -8.16 8.43
C THR A 27 8.68 -8.14 9.09
N ASP A 28 7.73 -8.88 8.53
CA ASP A 28 6.40 -8.97 9.11
C ASP A 28 6.36 -9.99 10.27
N LYS A 29 5.20 -10.10 10.94
CA LYS A 29 5.07 -11.01 12.10
C LYS A 29 5.11 -12.49 11.72
N TRP A 30 5.03 -12.81 10.44
CA TRP A 30 5.19 -14.19 9.93
C TRP A 30 6.62 -14.45 9.48
N ASN A 31 7.54 -13.55 9.81
CA ASN A 31 8.97 -13.66 9.53
C ASN A 31 9.30 -13.58 8.03
N VAL A 32 8.47 -12.91 7.25
CA VAL A 32 8.72 -12.64 5.84
C VAL A 32 9.38 -11.27 5.70
N LYS A 33 10.52 -11.23 5.01
CA LYS A 33 11.23 -9.98 4.73
C LYS A 33 10.61 -9.31 3.52
N LEU A 34 10.20 -8.07 3.69
CA LEU A 34 9.57 -7.27 2.64
C LEU A 34 10.48 -6.09 2.27
N HIS A 35 10.41 -5.70 1.01
CA HIS A 35 11.21 -4.61 0.46
C HIS A 35 10.27 -3.54 -0.10
N PHE A 36 10.47 -2.29 0.34
CA PHE A 36 9.73 -1.13 -0.14
C PHE A 36 10.70 -0.06 -0.61
N LYS A 37 10.24 0.77 -1.54
CA LYS A 37 10.89 2.04 -1.86
C LYS A 37 10.07 3.17 -1.28
N ILE A 38 10.71 4.04 -0.50
CA ILE A 38 10.08 5.18 0.14
C ILE A 38 10.54 6.46 -0.54
N SER A 39 9.57 7.31 -0.93
CA SER A 39 9.83 8.62 -1.48
C SER A 39 8.86 9.65 -0.91
N THR A 40 9.32 10.89 -0.82
CA THR A 40 8.53 12.01 -0.29
C THR A 40 8.62 13.17 -1.27
N PHE A 41 7.47 13.76 -1.59
CA PHE A 41 7.37 14.81 -2.58
C PHE A 41 6.22 15.77 -2.25
N MET A 42 6.26 16.95 -2.80
CA MET A 42 5.18 17.93 -2.65
C MET A 42 4.09 17.66 -3.66
N VAL A 43 2.85 17.76 -3.20
CA VAL A 43 1.65 17.74 -4.04
C VAL A 43 0.82 18.98 -3.70
N PRO A 44 -0.18 19.35 -4.55
CA PRO A 44 -1.00 20.54 -4.29
C PRO A 44 -1.65 20.57 -2.90
N SER A 45 -1.97 19.42 -2.34
CA SER A 45 -2.63 19.31 -1.02
C SER A 45 -1.68 19.17 0.16
N GLY A 46 -0.36 19.15 -0.06
CA GLY A 46 0.59 19.05 1.03
C GLY A 46 1.84 18.24 0.70
N LEU A 47 2.40 17.61 1.72
CA LEU A 47 3.58 16.76 1.62
C LEU A 47 3.14 15.30 1.58
N ALA A 48 3.43 14.60 0.48
CA ALA A 48 3.09 13.19 0.32
C ALA A 48 4.33 12.32 0.55
N SER A 49 4.17 11.29 1.35
CA SER A 49 5.16 10.22 1.49
C SER A 49 4.52 8.91 1.07
N GLU A 50 5.19 8.14 0.24
CA GLU A 50 4.68 6.85 -0.22
C GLU A 50 5.74 5.76 -0.11
N ALA A 51 5.26 4.56 0.15
CA ALA A 51 6.06 3.34 0.14
C ALA A 51 5.45 2.38 -0.86
N ILE A 52 6.23 1.97 -1.84
CA ILE A 52 5.81 1.03 -2.88
C ILE A 52 6.62 -0.24 -2.73
N GLU A 53 5.94 -1.35 -2.62
CA GLU A 53 6.58 -2.66 -2.49
C GLU A 53 7.34 -3.03 -3.76
N VAL A 54 8.55 -3.57 -3.59
CA VAL A 54 9.35 -4.14 -4.66
C VAL A 54 9.11 -5.65 -4.66
N ILE A 55 8.52 -6.16 -5.72
CA ILE A 55 8.16 -7.59 -5.85
C ILE A 55 8.91 -8.24 -7.00
N ASP A 56 9.13 -9.56 -6.88
CA ASP A 56 9.83 -10.36 -7.90
C ASP A 56 8.87 -11.06 -8.85
N ASP A 57 7.64 -11.35 -8.40
CA ASP A 57 6.65 -12.10 -9.17
C ASP A 57 5.39 -11.26 -9.43
N PRO A 58 5.32 -10.58 -10.60
CA PRO A 58 4.17 -9.73 -10.92
C PRO A 58 2.95 -10.50 -11.42
N VAL A 59 3.02 -11.81 -11.56
CA VAL A 59 1.90 -12.64 -12.03
C VAL A 59 0.86 -12.83 -10.93
N PHE A 60 1.32 -13.20 -9.73
CA PHE A 60 0.44 -13.48 -8.60
C PHE A 60 0.42 -12.39 -7.54
N HIS A 61 1.39 -11.48 -7.60
CA HIS A 61 1.54 -10.40 -6.61
C HIS A 61 1.34 -9.05 -7.26
N GLU A 62 0.82 -8.13 -6.47
CA GLU A 62 0.71 -6.71 -6.82
C GLU A 62 1.45 -5.92 -5.75
N PRO A 63 2.31 -4.95 -6.11
CA PRO A 63 2.99 -4.13 -5.11
C PRO A 63 1.99 -3.48 -4.15
N ARG A 64 2.19 -3.67 -2.86
CA ARG A 64 1.42 -2.94 -1.86
C ARG A 64 1.90 -1.50 -1.82
N VAL A 65 0.98 -0.58 -1.62
CA VAL A 65 1.29 0.85 -1.57
C VAL A 65 0.71 1.43 -0.28
N TYR A 66 1.53 2.17 0.44
CA TYR A 66 1.13 2.90 1.65
C TYR A 66 1.45 4.37 1.44
N MET A 67 0.56 5.24 1.85
CA MET A 67 0.72 6.69 1.69
C MET A 67 0.34 7.43 2.96
N ILE A 68 1.04 8.54 3.18
CA ILE A 68 0.71 9.55 4.19
C ILE A 68 0.68 10.89 3.48
N LEU A 69 -0.34 11.68 3.77
CA LEU A 69 -0.42 13.08 3.34
C LEU A 69 -0.32 13.96 4.57
N SER A 70 0.67 14.83 4.60
CA SER A 70 0.92 15.78 5.69
C SER A 70 0.71 17.20 5.22
N ASP A 71 0.52 18.14 6.14
CA ASP A 71 0.35 19.56 5.81
C ASP A 71 1.63 20.12 5.20
N PHE A 72 1.47 21.23 4.46
CA PHE A 72 2.62 21.99 3.98
C PHE A 72 3.51 22.43 5.14
N GLY A 73 4.80 22.33 4.96
CA GLY A 73 5.76 22.70 6.00
C GLY A 73 6.00 21.61 7.04
N SER A 74 5.36 20.45 6.91
CA SER A 74 5.65 19.31 7.77
C SER A 74 7.08 18.82 7.57
N ASP A 75 7.67 18.26 8.63
CA ASP A 75 9.00 17.68 8.58
C ASP A 75 8.96 16.36 7.79
N VAL A 76 9.87 16.25 6.82
CA VAL A 76 9.98 15.07 5.96
C VAL A 76 10.24 13.80 6.78
N GLU A 77 11.17 13.89 7.74
CA GLU A 77 11.51 12.74 8.58
C GLU A 77 10.32 12.27 9.42
N GLU A 78 9.58 13.22 10.00
CA GLU A 78 8.37 12.89 10.77
C GLU A 78 7.30 12.25 9.89
N SER A 79 7.08 12.80 8.70
CA SER A 79 6.13 12.24 7.73
C SER A 79 6.50 10.81 7.37
N GLU A 80 7.78 10.56 7.09
CA GLU A 80 8.25 9.22 6.76
C GLU A 80 8.19 8.25 7.92
N ASN A 81 8.39 8.73 9.16
CA ASN A 81 8.21 7.90 10.34
C ASN A 81 6.75 7.48 10.52
N GLN A 82 5.80 8.39 10.27
CA GLN A 82 4.38 8.07 10.28
C GLN A 82 4.02 7.06 9.19
N LEU A 83 4.63 7.21 8.01
CA LEU A 83 4.46 6.25 6.92
C LEU A 83 4.95 4.86 7.32
N LYS A 84 6.11 4.77 7.95
CA LYS A 84 6.69 3.50 8.40
C LYS A 84 5.80 2.82 9.46
N GLU A 85 5.19 3.60 10.34
CA GLU A 85 4.23 3.07 11.30
C GLU A 85 2.96 2.53 10.63
N LYS A 86 2.43 3.27 9.66
CA LYS A 86 1.28 2.83 8.86
C LYS A 86 1.59 1.55 8.10
N LEU A 87 2.76 1.49 7.47
CA LEU A 87 3.24 0.33 6.73
C LEU A 87 3.39 -0.88 7.64
N LYS A 88 4.00 -0.71 8.80
CA LYS A 88 4.19 -1.77 9.79
C LYS A 88 2.85 -2.37 10.23
N LYS A 89 1.86 -1.54 10.50
CA LYS A 89 0.51 -2.01 10.85
C LYS A 89 -0.12 -2.75 9.68
N GLY A 90 0.03 -2.22 8.47
CA GLY A 90 -0.57 -2.80 7.28
C GLY A 90 -0.04 -4.18 6.93
N ILE A 91 1.28 -4.36 6.94
CA ILE A 91 1.89 -5.64 6.58
C ILE A 91 1.63 -6.73 7.63
N ASN A 92 1.31 -6.35 8.86
CA ASN A 92 1.04 -7.28 9.94
C ASN A 92 -0.44 -7.67 10.05
N LYS A 93 -1.27 -7.21 9.11
CA LYS A 93 -2.68 -7.55 9.05
C LYS A 93 -3.00 -8.25 7.73
N LYS A 94 -3.62 -9.42 7.81
CA LYS A 94 -4.12 -10.15 6.65
C LYS A 94 -5.63 -10.29 6.73
N TYR A 95 -6.29 -10.09 5.59
CA TYR A 95 -7.74 -10.23 5.44
C TYR A 95 -8.15 -11.58 4.90
N LEU A 96 -7.21 -12.30 4.30
CA LEU A 96 -7.46 -13.60 3.69
C LEU A 96 -6.72 -14.71 4.44
N GLU A 97 -7.29 -15.89 4.37
CA GLU A 97 -6.64 -17.13 4.80
C GLU A 97 -6.60 -18.10 3.63
N TYR A 98 -5.60 -18.95 3.63
CA TYR A 98 -5.39 -19.96 2.59
C TYR A 98 -5.70 -21.33 3.12
N SER A 99 -6.44 -22.12 2.32
CA SER A 99 -6.75 -23.51 2.61
C SER A 99 -6.62 -24.34 1.33
N ASP A 100 -6.91 -25.64 1.43
CA ASP A 100 -6.91 -26.53 0.26
C ASP A 100 -7.92 -26.10 -0.81
N GLU A 101 -8.93 -25.32 -0.43
CA GLU A 101 -9.94 -24.78 -1.34
C GLU A 101 -9.57 -23.41 -1.92
N GLY A 102 -8.39 -22.89 -1.57
CA GLY A 102 -7.91 -21.58 -2.00
C GLY A 102 -8.06 -20.51 -0.94
N TYR A 103 -8.08 -19.27 -1.38
CA TYR A 103 -8.20 -18.11 -0.48
C TYR A 103 -9.65 -17.83 -0.11
N SER A 104 -9.87 -17.49 1.16
CA SER A 104 -11.17 -17.04 1.67
C SER A 104 -10.99 -15.88 2.64
N ILE A 105 -12.06 -15.13 2.88
CA ILE A 105 -12.02 -14.03 3.85
C ILE A 105 -11.88 -14.59 5.25
N LYS A 106 -10.88 -14.12 5.98
CA LYS A 106 -10.57 -14.58 7.34
C LYS A 106 -11.63 -14.18 8.36
N GLY A 107 -12.23 -13.03 8.18
CA GLY A 107 -13.31 -12.52 9.02
C GLY A 107 -14.50 -12.12 8.15
N ASN A 108 -15.09 -10.99 8.44
CA ASN A 108 -16.20 -10.44 7.67
C ASN A 108 -15.85 -9.12 6.96
N LYS A 109 -14.58 -8.81 6.83
CA LYS A 109 -14.09 -7.56 6.25
C LYS A 109 -12.90 -7.84 5.35
N ILE A 110 -12.86 -7.18 4.21
CA ILE A 110 -11.75 -7.25 3.29
C ILE A 110 -11.34 -5.83 2.92
N LYS A 111 -10.05 -5.58 2.86
CA LYS A 111 -9.48 -4.33 2.36
C LYS A 111 -8.42 -4.63 1.33
N GLY A 112 -8.34 -3.77 0.33
CA GLY A 112 -7.36 -3.90 -0.72
C GLY A 112 -7.46 -2.74 -1.67
N ARG A 113 -6.94 -2.90 -2.88
CA ARG A 113 -7.04 -1.90 -3.93
C ARG A 113 -7.79 -2.44 -5.13
N PHE A 114 -8.66 -1.60 -5.69
CA PHE A 114 -9.31 -1.89 -6.96
C PHE A 114 -8.42 -1.38 -8.09
N MET A 115 -7.92 -2.30 -8.91
CA MET A 115 -6.99 -1.99 -9.99
C MET A 115 -7.66 -1.89 -11.37
N GLY A 116 -9.00 -1.82 -11.40
CA GLY A 116 -9.78 -1.76 -12.64
C GLY A 116 -10.18 -3.13 -13.15
N GLU A 117 -9.22 -3.94 -13.56
CA GLU A 117 -9.46 -5.28 -14.10
C GLU A 117 -9.23 -6.39 -13.07
N TYR A 118 -8.60 -6.07 -11.96
CA TYR A 118 -8.29 -7.01 -10.90
C TYR A 118 -8.24 -6.28 -9.55
N PHE A 119 -8.09 -7.06 -8.47
CA PHE A 119 -8.01 -6.56 -7.10
C PHE A 119 -6.68 -6.96 -6.48
N GLU A 120 -6.12 -6.09 -5.64
CA GLU A 120 -5.01 -6.43 -4.76
C GLU A 120 -5.54 -6.59 -3.34
N VAL A 121 -5.28 -7.72 -2.71
CA VAL A 121 -5.57 -7.96 -1.29
C VAL A 121 -4.39 -8.71 -0.70
N ASP A 122 -3.88 -8.22 0.42
CA ASP A 122 -2.72 -8.81 1.12
C ASP A 122 -1.47 -8.95 0.23
N GLY A 123 -1.33 -8.06 -0.75
CA GLY A 123 -0.23 -8.11 -1.71
C GLY A 123 -0.41 -9.14 -2.82
N LEU A 124 -1.54 -9.79 -2.89
CA LEU A 124 -1.87 -10.78 -3.90
C LEU A 124 -2.83 -10.21 -4.94
N LYS A 125 -2.72 -10.73 -6.14
CA LYS A 125 -3.49 -10.29 -7.29
C LYS A 125 -4.64 -11.26 -7.54
N PHE A 126 -5.86 -10.74 -7.59
CA PHE A 126 -7.07 -11.53 -7.81
C PHE A 126 -7.84 -11.00 -9.01
N SER A 127 -8.19 -11.89 -9.94
CA SER A 127 -9.19 -11.57 -10.96
C SER A 127 -10.55 -11.37 -10.31
N THR A 128 -11.52 -10.83 -11.06
CA THR A 128 -12.89 -10.67 -10.57
C THR A 128 -13.47 -11.99 -10.07
N GLU A 129 -13.27 -13.06 -10.82
CA GLU A 129 -13.76 -14.39 -10.44
C GLU A 129 -13.08 -14.92 -9.18
N GLU A 130 -11.76 -14.77 -9.10
CA GLU A 130 -10.98 -15.17 -7.93
C GLU A 130 -11.40 -14.37 -6.69
N PHE A 131 -11.65 -13.07 -6.86
CA PHE A 131 -12.12 -12.23 -5.77
C PHE A 131 -13.49 -12.69 -5.25
N LEU A 132 -14.43 -12.96 -6.15
CA LEU A 132 -15.75 -13.49 -5.77
C LEU A 132 -15.63 -14.83 -5.05
N GLN A 133 -14.69 -15.65 -5.47
CA GLN A 133 -14.43 -16.94 -4.81
C GLN A 133 -14.04 -16.77 -3.35
N THR A 134 -13.30 -15.72 -3.01
CA THR A 134 -12.92 -15.45 -1.61
C THR A 134 -14.13 -15.10 -0.74
N CYS A 135 -15.22 -14.63 -1.34
CA CYS A 135 -16.43 -14.18 -0.65
C CYS A 135 -17.52 -15.25 -0.54
N ARG A 136 -17.28 -16.46 -1.05
CA ARG A 136 -18.30 -17.50 -1.19
C ARG A 136 -18.99 -17.89 0.10
N CYS A 137 -18.29 -17.88 1.22
CA CYS A 137 -18.89 -18.22 2.51
C CYS A 137 -19.96 -17.21 2.96
N TYR A 138 -20.03 -16.06 2.30
CA TYR A 138 -21.02 -15.01 2.61
C TYR A 138 -22.16 -14.92 1.59
N GLU A 139 -22.35 -15.94 0.77
CA GLU A 139 -23.48 -15.99 -0.15
C GLU A 139 -24.80 -15.80 0.60
N GLY A 140 -25.61 -14.83 0.15
CA GLY A 140 -26.88 -14.48 0.81
C GLY A 140 -26.76 -13.44 1.91
N TRP A 141 -25.55 -13.08 2.32
CA TRP A 141 -25.32 -12.02 3.32
C TRP A 141 -25.39 -10.65 2.67
N GLY A 142 -25.71 -9.64 3.47
CA GLY A 142 -25.61 -8.24 3.04
C GLY A 142 -24.16 -7.79 2.99
N PHE A 143 -23.85 -6.78 2.16
CA PHE A 143 -22.52 -6.20 2.10
C PHE A 143 -22.60 -4.68 1.97
N SER A 144 -21.51 -4.00 2.35
CA SER A 144 -21.31 -2.58 2.16
C SER A 144 -19.96 -2.37 1.47
N LEU A 145 -19.93 -1.48 0.48
CA LEU A 145 -18.71 -1.16 -0.25
C LEU A 145 -18.39 0.32 -0.10
N LYS A 146 -17.17 0.62 0.35
CA LYS A 146 -16.68 1.98 0.50
C LYS A 146 -15.31 2.09 -0.14
N PHE A 147 -15.13 3.10 -1.00
CA PHE A 147 -13.83 3.44 -1.56
C PHE A 147 -13.23 4.60 -0.76
N HIS A 148 -11.91 4.59 -0.62
CA HIS A 148 -11.18 5.62 0.10
C HIS A 148 -9.83 5.89 -0.59
N ASP A 149 -9.29 7.07 -0.37
CA ASP A 149 -7.95 7.41 -0.82
C ASP A 149 -6.91 6.67 0.03
N LEU A 150 -5.78 6.29 -0.58
CA LEU A 150 -4.72 5.55 0.12
C LEU A 150 -4.06 6.38 1.22
N SER A 151 -4.18 7.71 1.17
CA SER A 151 -3.62 8.60 2.20
C SER A 151 -4.50 8.66 3.46
N GLU A 152 -5.69 8.14 3.41
CA GLU A 152 -6.60 8.10 4.56
C GLU A 152 -6.25 7.00 5.56
#